data_203587b64c37d164a41168624895c7a5
#
_entry.id   203587b64c37d164a41168624895c7a5
#
_cell.length_a   1.000
_cell.length_b   1.000
_cell.length_c   1.000
_cell.angle_alpha   90.00
_cell.angle_beta   90.00
_cell.angle_gamma   90.00
#
_symmetry.space_group_name_H-M   'P 1'
#
loop_
_entity.id
_entity.type
_entity.pdbx_description
1 polymer ?
#
loop_
_entity_poly.entity_id
_entity_poly.type
_entity_poly.pdbx_seq_one_letter_code
_entity_poly.pdbx_strand_id
1 'polypeptide(L)'
;MAGTAAATAFAVLASPAAAAEGTVLGTDNPAAIPNSYIVVFKDAAVTSVDTATSDLARKYGASVEHTYRHAVRGFAGRLSAKAARQLAADPSVAYVEQNGVVGVADTQPNPPSWGLDRIDQRDLPLDNSYTYPNTASNVTAYIIDTGIRTTHADFGGRATWGTNTVDSNNTDCNGHGTHVAGTVGGTAHGVAKGVRLVAVKVLNCQGSGTLAGVTAGVDWVTNNATRPAVANMSLGASGTNTTLENAVRNSIASGVTYALASGNSNADACNFTPARTPEAITVNASTRTDARASFSNYGTCTDIFAPGQDITAPWNTSDTATNTISGTSMAAPHVAGGAALILGASPSLTPAQVASAMISASTPNKITNPGSGSPNRLLYVATGQPSGPSITNPGTQQDVVGSPASLQLAASGGSTPYTWSATGLPTGLSVNASTGLISGTPTVADSYSVTATVTDSAGRSASTTFTWIIEKEDGGGGDCASPGQKLVNPGFESGTTGWSNATWTIYSWTGTGAPRSGTRSSWISGYGYTETETLQQSVTIPAGCTESTLSLYLKIVSSESGSTVYDTFTVKIGSTTLATYSNVDESGYTLRSFDVGAYAGQTVTISFTGSEDWSLQTSFVLDDLALTAG
;
A
#
# COMPACT_ATOMS: atom_id res chain seq x y z
N MET A 1 11.90 40.84 77.57
CA MET A 1 11.08 39.71 77.01
C MET A 1 11.59 39.38 75.62
N ALA A 2 12.35 38.28 75.48
CA ALA A 2 12.95 37.86 74.26
C ALA A 2 12.05 36.77 73.65
N GLY A 3 11.52 36.99 72.45
CA GLY A 3 10.70 36.04 71.72
C GLY A 3 11.57 35.24 70.75
N THR A 4 11.70 33.95 70.98
CA THR A 4 12.38 32.98 70.11
C THR A 4 11.45 32.55 68.98
N ALA A 5 11.82 32.84 67.74
CA ALA A 5 11.14 32.32 66.55
C ALA A 5 11.73 30.95 66.20
N ALA A 6 10.89 29.89 66.21
CA ALA A 6 11.24 28.57 65.76
C ALA A 6 11.03 28.48 64.23
N ALA A 7 12.10 28.21 63.48
CA ALA A 7 12.05 27.94 62.06
C ALA A 7 11.73 26.43 61.82
N THR A 8 10.56 26.11 61.26
CA THR A 8 10.17 24.76 60.81
C THR A 8 10.75 24.52 59.42
N ALA A 9 11.72 23.62 59.30
CA ALA A 9 12.26 23.16 58.06
C ALA A 9 11.29 22.12 57.44
N PHE A 10 10.66 22.45 56.29
CA PHE A 10 9.93 21.50 55.48
C PHE A 10 10.92 20.66 54.64
N ALA A 11 11.04 19.39 54.98
CA ALA A 11 11.74 18.44 54.14
C ALA A 11 10.86 18.14 52.90
N VAL A 12 11.28 18.62 51.73
CA VAL A 12 10.70 18.24 50.44
C VAL A 12 11.15 16.81 50.15
N LEU A 13 10.25 15.84 50.30
CA LEU A 13 10.45 14.47 49.82
C LEU A 13 10.46 14.52 48.30
N ALA A 14 11.62 14.35 47.67
CA ALA A 14 11.75 14.17 46.23
C ALA A 14 11.02 12.87 45.85
N SER A 15 9.97 12.99 45.02
CA SER A 15 9.35 11.84 44.40
C SER A 15 10.38 11.07 43.55
N PRO A 16 10.41 9.73 43.62
CA PRO A 16 11.32 8.96 42.77
C PRO A 16 11.02 9.26 41.31
N ALA A 17 12.05 9.61 40.54
CA ALA A 17 11.93 9.82 39.10
C ALA A 17 11.33 8.54 38.46
N ALA A 18 10.29 8.71 37.69
CA ALA A 18 9.72 7.59 36.91
C ALA A 18 10.81 7.00 36.01
N ALA A 19 10.96 5.67 36.02
CA ALA A 19 11.92 5.00 35.14
C ALA A 19 11.59 5.33 33.67
N ALA A 20 12.62 5.65 32.88
CA ALA A 20 12.44 5.93 31.46
C ALA A 20 11.76 4.75 30.76
N GLU A 21 10.80 5.03 29.89
CA GLU A 21 10.11 4.04 29.08
C GLU A 21 10.40 4.32 27.61
N GLY A 22 10.73 3.26 26.83
CA GLY A 22 10.92 3.26 25.38
C GLY A 22 9.73 2.64 24.65
N THR A 23 9.75 2.74 23.33
CA THR A 23 8.73 2.14 22.46
C THR A 23 9.01 0.66 22.26
N VAL A 24 7.97 -0.17 22.41
CA VAL A 24 7.98 -1.60 22.06
C VAL A 24 7.36 -1.75 20.68
N LEU A 25 8.04 -2.41 19.77
CA LEU A 25 7.57 -2.70 18.40
C LEU A 25 6.56 -3.84 18.42
N GLY A 26 5.69 -3.90 17.40
CA GLY A 26 4.78 -5.03 17.16
C GLY A 26 3.68 -5.20 18.22
N THR A 27 3.37 -4.19 19.04
CA THR A 27 2.31 -4.26 20.06
C THR A 27 0.90 -4.28 19.47
N ASP A 28 0.76 -3.89 18.22
CA ASP A 28 -0.45 -3.90 17.39
C ASP A 28 -0.57 -5.14 16.50
N ASN A 29 0.41 -6.06 16.55
CA ASN A 29 0.35 -7.32 15.82
C ASN A 29 -0.80 -8.19 16.37
N PRO A 30 -1.83 -8.55 15.56
CA PRO A 30 -2.93 -9.38 16.01
C PRO A 30 -2.51 -10.81 16.40
N ALA A 31 -1.37 -11.28 15.89
CA ALA A 31 -0.75 -12.54 16.28
C ALA A 31 0.19 -12.40 17.47
N ALA A 32 0.24 -11.23 18.12
CA ALA A 32 1.09 -10.98 19.26
C ALA A 32 0.77 -11.90 20.45
N ILE A 33 1.81 -12.47 21.03
CA ILE A 33 1.69 -13.32 22.23
C ILE A 33 1.76 -12.41 23.46
N PRO A 34 0.70 -12.34 24.29
CA PRO A 34 0.70 -11.49 25.47
C PRO A 34 1.88 -11.79 26.41
N ASN A 35 2.56 -10.71 26.85
CA ASN A 35 3.71 -10.77 27.74
C ASN A 35 4.93 -11.57 27.22
N SER A 36 5.03 -11.80 25.92
CA SER A 36 6.20 -12.41 25.28
C SER A 36 6.87 -11.41 24.34
N TYR A 37 8.19 -11.24 24.45
CA TYR A 37 8.95 -10.23 23.74
C TYR A 37 10.27 -10.76 23.25
N ILE A 38 10.74 -10.19 22.13
CA ILE A 38 12.09 -10.36 21.57
C ILE A 38 12.88 -9.09 21.86
N VAL A 39 14.04 -9.23 22.48
CA VAL A 39 14.94 -8.14 22.84
C VAL A 39 16.19 -8.24 22.02
N VAL A 40 16.54 -7.22 21.26
CA VAL A 40 17.74 -7.17 20.43
C VAL A 40 18.72 -6.14 20.99
N PHE A 41 19.97 -6.53 21.13
CA PHE A 41 21.02 -5.69 21.68
C PHE A 41 21.69 -4.83 20.60
N LYS A 42 22.27 -3.69 21.03
CA LYS A 42 23.20 -2.92 20.21
C LYS A 42 24.55 -3.64 20.17
N ASP A 43 25.07 -3.91 18.98
CA ASP A 43 26.31 -4.65 18.81
C ASP A 43 27.51 -4.04 19.54
N ALA A 44 27.63 -2.72 19.52
CA ALA A 44 28.71 -2.00 20.17
C ALA A 44 28.60 -1.95 21.71
N ALA A 45 27.42 -2.21 22.28
CA ALA A 45 27.15 -2.06 23.72
C ALA A 45 27.29 -3.39 24.49
N VAL A 46 27.33 -4.53 23.79
CA VAL A 46 27.29 -5.86 24.43
C VAL A 46 28.46 -6.72 23.94
N THR A 47 29.40 -7.01 24.82
CA THR A 47 30.55 -7.90 24.54
C THR A 47 30.19 -9.39 24.63
N SER A 48 29.32 -9.76 25.60
CA SER A 48 28.81 -11.11 25.81
C SER A 48 27.29 -11.12 25.84
N VAL A 49 26.68 -11.83 24.92
CA VAL A 49 25.21 -11.98 24.83
C VAL A 49 24.66 -12.67 26.08
N ASP A 50 25.32 -13.73 26.55
CA ASP A 50 24.84 -14.51 27.70
C ASP A 50 24.87 -13.70 29.00
N THR A 51 25.91 -12.90 29.21
CA THR A 51 26.02 -12.02 30.38
C THR A 51 24.95 -10.93 30.33
N ALA A 52 24.82 -10.24 29.18
CA ALA A 52 23.82 -9.18 29.01
C ALA A 52 22.38 -9.72 29.15
N THR A 53 22.09 -10.88 28.58
CA THR A 53 20.80 -11.57 28.73
C THR A 53 20.47 -11.84 30.20
N SER A 54 21.43 -12.41 30.95
CA SER A 54 21.24 -12.72 32.38
C SER A 54 21.03 -11.48 33.24
N ASP A 55 21.79 -10.42 32.98
CA ASP A 55 21.74 -9.19 33.75
C ASP A 55 20.43 -8.41 33.47
N LEU A 56 20.03 -8.28 32.19
CA LEU A 56 18.78 -7.62 31.82
C LEU A 56 17.55 -8.44 32.23
N ALA A 57 17.59 -9.75 32.09
CA ALA A 57 16.50 -10.61 32.56
C ALA A 57 16.27 -10.45 34.07
N ARG A 58 17.35 -10.42 34.88
CA ARG A 58 17.26 -10.18 36.31
C ARG A 58 16.78 -8.77 36.65
N LYS A 59 17.32 -7.75 35.94
CA LYS A 59 16.98 -6.34 36.14
C LYS A 59 15.51 -6.03 35.88
N TYR A 60 14.94 -6.62 34.85
CA TYR A 60 13.57 -6.32 34.39
C TYR A 60 12.56 -7.46 34.67
N GLY A 61 12.99 -8.51 35.37
CA GLY A 61 12.11 -9.62 35.75
C GLY A 61 11.66 -10.49 34.56
N ALA A 62 12.50 -10.65 33.56
CA ALA A 62 12.21 -11.46 32.40
C ALA A 62 12.52 -12.95 32.65
N SER A 63 11.63 -13.83 32.20
CA SER A 63 11.89 -15.28 32.07
C SER A 63 12.35 -15.58 30.64
N VAL A 64 13.66 -15.87 30.47
CA VAL A 64 14.28 -16.10 29.17
C VAL A 64 13.86 -17.46 28.61
N GLU A 65 13.37 -17.46 27.36
CA GLU A 65 12.96 -18.67 26.62
C GLU A 65 14.01 -19.06 25.57
N HIS A 66 14.56 -18.06 24.85
CA HIS A 66 15.58 -18.26 23.83
C HIS A 66 16.67 -17.19 23.93
N THR A 67 17.93 -17.57 23.61
CA THR A 67 19.05 -16.63 23.47
C THR A 67 19.62 -16.70 22.06
N TYR A 68 19.71 -15.55 21.41
CA TYR A 68 20.20 -15.40 20.03
C TYR A 68 21.63 -14.84 20.01
N ARG A 69 22.55 -15.55 19.35
CA ARG A 69 23.98 -15.20 19.40
C ARG A 69 24.62 -14.90 18.05
N HIS A 70 23.94 -15.25 16.92
CA HIS A 70 24.57 -15.25 15.59
C HIS A 70 23.84 -14.36 14.58
N ALA A 71 22.62 -14.68 14.20
CA ALA A 71 21.87 -13.91 13.20
C ALA A 71 21.37 -12.56 13.75
N VAL A 72 20.97 -12.54 15.01
CA VAL A 72 20.73 -11.36 15.84
C VAL A 72 21.33 -11.63 17.21
N ARG A 73 21.66 -10.57 17.94
CA ARG A 73 22.20 -10.67 19.30
C ARG A 73 21.14 -10.22 20.30
N GLY A 74 20.67 -11.13 21.16
CA GLY A 74 19.56 -10.81 22.06
C GLY A 74 18.93 -12.03 22.70
N PHE A 75 17.69 -11.88 23.15
CA PHE A 75 16.93 -12.98 23.73
C PHE A 75 15.41 -12.82 23.48
N ALA A 76 14.66 -13.92 23.57
CA ALA A 76 13.23 -13.88 23.74
C ALA A 76 12.85 -14.34 25.15
N GLY A 77 11.79 -13.78 25.71
CA GLY A 77 11.33 -14.17 27.03
C GLY A 77 10.01 -13.51 27.42
N ARG A 78 9.51 -13.94 28.60
CA ARG A 78 8.27 -13.41 29.18
C ARG A 78 8.58 -12.33 30.19
N LEU A 79 7.89 -11.19 30.05
CA LEU A 79 7.95 -10.07 30.98
C LEU A 79 6.67 -9.22 30.87
N SER A 80 6.40 -8.36 31.85
CA SER A 80 5.23 -7.50 31.77
C SER A 80 5.40 -6.40 30.70
N ALA A 81 4.30 -5.89 30.15
CA ALA A 81 4.33 -4.81 29.16
C ALA A 81 5.05 -3.54 29.67
N LYS A 82 4.95 -3.24 30.97
CA LYS A 82 5.68 -2.14 31.61
C LYS A 82 7.20 -2.43 31.61
N ALA A 83 7.60 -3.63 32.00
CA ALA A 83 9.00 -4.03 32.00
C ALA A 83 9.59 -4.04 30.57
N ALA A 84 8.82 -4.43 29.57
CA ALA A 84 9.22 -4.36 28.16
C ALA A 84 9.49 -2.93 27.71
N ARG A 85 8.65 -1.95 28.07
CA ARG A 85 8.90 -0.53 27.77
C ARG A 85 10.14 0.00 28.51
N GLN A 86 10.34 -0.38 29.75
CA GLN A 86 11.53 0.00 30.51
C GLN A 86 12.80 -0.61 29.91
N LEU A 87 12.73 -1.86 29.45
CA LEU A 87 13.81 -2.55 28.75
C LEU A 87 14.11 -1.90 27.39
N ALA A 88 13.10 -1.43 26.67
CA ALA A 88 13.27 -0.71 25.41
C ALA A 88 14.00 0.65 25.58
N ALA A 89 14.02 1.21 26.77
CA ALA A 89 14.80 2.42 27.11
C ALA A 89 16.23 2.12 27.62
N ASP A 90 16.61 0.84 27.76
CA ASP A 90 17.94 0.48 28.27
C ASP A 90 19.01 0.80 27.22
N PRO A 91 20.13 1.46 27.59
CA PRO A 91 21.16 1.88 26.64
C PRO A 91 21.81 0.75 25.84
N SER A 92 21.80 -0.49 26.37
CA SER A 92 22.36 -1.67 25.71
C SER A 92 21.39 -2.32 24.70
N VAL A 93 20.10 -1.93 24.70
CA VAL A 93 19.06 -2.50 23.85
C VAL A 93 18.90 -1.65 22.60
N ALA A 94 18.89 -2.30 21.44
CA ALA A 94 18.60 -1.68 20.16
C ALA A 94 17.09 -1.48 20.00
N TYR A 95 16.30 -2.54 20.25
CA TYR A 95 14.85 -2.50 20.28
C TYR A 95 14.26 -3.69 21.05
N VAL A 96 13.01 -3.55 21.45
CA VAL A 96 12.16 -4.61 21.98
C VAL A 96 10.96 -4.75 21.06
N GLU A 97 10.66 -5.99 20.65
CA GLU A 97 9.52 -6.31 19.79
C GLU A 97 8.63 -7.33 20.46
N GLN A 98 7.32 -7.16 20.36
CA GLN A 98 6.39 -8.14 20.89
C GLN A 98 6.45 -9.42 20.04
N ASN A 99 6.64 -10.57 20.70
CA ASN A 99 6.68 -11.86 20.01
C ASN A 99 5.29 -12.21 19.43
N GLY A 100 5.26 -12.92 18.31
CA GLY A 100 4.05 -13.30 17.61
C GLY A 100 4.06 -14.76 17.15
N VAL A 101 2.85 -15.30 16.89
CA VAL A 101 2.68 -16.62 16.30
C VAL A 101 2.98 -16.55 14.80
N VAL A 102 3.78 -17.50 14.31
CA VAL A 102 3.97 -17.77 12.89
C VAL A 102 3.42 -19.16 12.57
N GLY A 103 2.76 -19.29 11.43
CA GLY A 103 2.19 -20.56 10.96
C GLY A 103 2.46 -20.77 9.48
N VAL A 104 2.31 -22.00 9.00
CA VAL A 104 2.21 -22.32 7.58
C VAL A 104 0.78 -22.05 7.10
N ALA A 105 0.61 -21.59 5.87
CA ALA A 105 -0.70 -21.51 5.23
C ALA A 105 -1.21 -22.93 4.96
N ASP A 106 -2.49 -23.17 5.22
CA ASP A 106 -3.12 -24.43 4.88
C ASP A 106 -3.45 -24.49 3.38
N THR A 107 -3.30 -25.67 2.77
CA THR A 107 -3.60 -25.87 1.35
C THR A 107 -4.60 -27.02 1.19
N GLN A 108 -5.68 -26.75 0.47
CA GLN A 108 -6.65 -27.75 0.02
C GLN A 108 -6.33 -28.18 -1.40
N PRO A 109 -5.90 -29.41 -1.67
CA PRO A 109 -5.72 -29.90 -3.03
C PRO A 109 -7.09 -30.17 -3.68
N ASN A 110 -7.17 -29.91 -4.98
CA ASN A 110 -8.36 -30.14 -5.82
C ASN A 110 -9.65 -29.58 -5.21
N PRO A 111 -9.75 -28.26 -4.97
CA PRO A 111 -10.95 -27.67 -4.42
C PRO A 111 -12.15 -27.93 -5.34
N PRO A 112 -13.34 -28.24 -4.78
CA PRO A 112 -14.51 -28.63 -5.59
C PRO A 112 -15.10 -27.46 -6.40
N SER A 113 -14.72 -26.23 -6.11
CA SER A 113 -15.08 -25.03 -6.85
C SER A 113 -13.83 -24.35 -7.38
N TRP A 114 -13.80 -24.05 -8.68
CA TRP A 114 -12.68 -23.34 -9.30
C TRP A 114 -12.47 -21.93 -8.73
N GLY A 115 -13.52 -21.36 -8.13
CA GLY A 115 -13.46 -20.04 -7.54
C GLY A 115 -12.45 -19.97 -6.38
N LEU A 116 -12.30 -21.03 -5.61
CA LEU A 116 -11.31 -21.12 -4.53
C LEU A 116 -9.87 -21.06 -5.09
N ASP A 117 -9.58 -21.91 -6.08
CA ASP A 117 -8.29 -21.98 -6.77
C ASP A 117 -7.94 -20.63 -7.45
N ARG A 118 -8.95 -19.88 -7.94
CA ARG A 118 -8.68 -18.61 -8.61
C ARG A 118 -8.30 -17.48 -7.65
N ILE A 119 -8.82 -17.47 -6.45
CA ILE A 119 -8.64 -16.36 -5.51
C ILE A 119 -7.37 -16.45 -4.67
N ASP A 120 -6.63 -17.54 -4.71
CA ASP A 120 -5.35 -17.69 -4.00
C ASP A 120 -4.12 -17.57 -4.90
N GLN A 121 -4.31 -17.29 -6.18
CA GLN A 121 -3.25 -17.06 -7.15
C GLN A 121 -3.46 -15.76 -7.95
N ARG A 122 -2.36 -15.19 -8.45
CA ARG A 122 -2.39 -13.92 -9.20
C ARG A 122 -2.74 -14.12 -10.68
N ASP A 123 -2.28 -15.19 -11.27
CA ASP A 123 -2.30 -15.45 -12.71
C ASP A 123 -2.91 -16.81 -13.04
N LEU A 124 -3.47 -16.93 -14.23
CA LEU A 124 -3.82 -18.21 -14.85
C LEU A 124 -2.56 -18.88 -15.44
N PRO A 125 -2.54 -20.22 -15.59
CA PRO A 125 -3.62 -21.16 -15.36
C PRO A 125 -3.85 -21.50 -13.89
N LEU A 126 -5.03 -22.05 -13.57
CA LEU A 126 -5.34 -22.60 -12.25
C LEU A 126 -4.43 -23.80 -11.94
N ASP A 127 -3.99 -23.92 -10.67
CA ASP A 127 -3.05 -24.97 -10.23
C ASP A 127 -3.68 -26.15 -9.48
N ASN A 128 -5.03 -26.14 -9.37
CA ASN A 128 -5.85 -27.11 -8.66
C ASN A 128 -5.54 -27.19 -7.15
N SER A 129 -5.20 -26.06 -6.56
CA SER A 129 -5.06 -25.95 -5.11
C SER A 129 -5.82 -24.73 -4.60
N TYR A 130 -6.06 -24.70 -3.28
CA TYR A 130 -6.53 -23.50 -2.59
C TYR A 130 -5.75 -23.33 -1.31
N THR A 131 -4.89 -22.33 -1.27
CA THR A 131 -4.08 -21.95 -0.12
C THR A 131 -4.73 -20.80 0.62
N TYR A 132 -4.98 -20.96 1.91
CA TYR A 132 -5.61 -19.96 2.75
C TYR A 132 -4.79 -19.68 4.01
N PRO A 133 -4.75 -18.42 4.47
CA PRO A 133 -3.84 -18.00 5.56
C PRO A 133 -4.32 -18.42 6.95
N ASN A 134 -5.61 -18.64 7.11
CA ASN A 134 -6.27 -19.07 8.35
C ASN A 134 -7.68 -19.55 8.02
N THR A 135 -8.38 -20.08 9.02
CA THR A 135 -9.75 -20.61 8.87
C THR A 135 -10.85 -19.62 9.30
N ALA A 136 -10.49 -18.47 9.84
CA ALA A 136 -11.41 -17.48 10.43
C ALA A 136 -12.35 -18.05 11.51
N SER A 137 -11.91 -19.02 12.32
CA SER A 137 -12.74 -19.69 13.35
C SER A 137 -13.24 -18.75 14.47
N ASN A 138 -12.61 -17.60 14.61
CA ASN A 138 -12.98 -16.52 15.54
C ASN A 138 -13.99 -15.52 14.96
N VAL A 139 -14.38 -15.66 13.68
CA VAL A 139 -15.28 -14.72 12.97
C VAL A 139 -16.67 -15.32 12.83
N THR A 140 -17.71 -14.46 12.80
CA THR A 140 -19.11 -14.83 12.53
C THR A 140 -19.57 -14.21 11.21
N ALA A 141 -20.09 -15.03 10.30
CA ALA A 141 -20.65 -14.60 9.02
C ALA A 141 -22.18 -14.70 9.03
N TYR A 142 -22.85 -13.61 8.77
CA TYR A 142 -24.31 -13.49 8.70
C TYR A 142 -24.75 -13.59 7.24
N ILE A 143 -25.56 -14.60 6.92
CA ILE A 143 -26.05 -14.87 5.56
C ILE A 143 -27.49 -14.35 5.46
N ILE A 144 -27.62 -13.15 4.90
CA ILE A 144 -28.92 -12.44 4.74
C ILE A 144 -29.51 -12.89 3.40
N ASP A 145 -30.32 -13.97 3.40
CA ASP A 145 -30.71 -14.69 2.20
C ASP A 145 -32.01 -15.53 2.42
N THR A 146 -32.14 -16.70 1.75
CA THR A 146 -33.28 -17.62 1.85
C THR A 146 -33.23 -18.55 3.09
N GLY A 147 -32.20 -18.43 3.92
CA GLY A 147 -31.91 -19.31 5.05
C GLY A 147 -30.67 -20.17 4.79
N ILE A 148 -30.39 -21.11 5.67
CA ILE A 148 -29.30 -22.11 5.54
C ILE A 148 -29.85 -23.47 5.92
N ARG A 149 -29.51 -24.52 5.14
CA ARG A 149 -29.65 -25.92 5.62
C ARG A 149 -28.53 -26.20 6.63
N THR A 150 -28.78 -25.90 7.89
CA THR A 150 -27.76 -25.91 8.95
C THR A 150 -27.17 -27.28 9.24
N THR A 151 -27.90 -28.36 8.84
CA THR A 151 -27.47 -29.77 8.98
C THR A 151 -26.52 -30.24 7.87
N HIS A 152 -26.31 -29.44 6.84
CA HIS A 152 -25.44 -29.83 5.71
C HIS A 152 -24.02 -30.17 6.19
N ALA A 153 -23.48 -31.31 5.76
CA ALA A 153 -22.23 -31.90 6.24
C ALA A 153 -21.02 -30.92 6.05
N ASP A 154 -21.04 -30.11 4.98
CA ASP A 154 -19.98 -29.15 4.68
C ASP A 154 -19.87 -28.04 5.74
N PHE A 155 -20.88 -27.81 6.54
CA PHE A 155 -20.81 -26.83 7.62
C PHE A 155 -20.24 -27.40 8.93
N GLY A 156 -20.17 -28.72 9.10
CA GLY A 156 -19.58 -29.34 10.29
C GLY A 156 -20.15 -28.82 11.62
N GLY A 157 -21.44 -28.48 11.68
CA GLY A 157 -22.11 -27.96 12.88
C GLY A 157 -21.87 -26.46 13.15
N ARG A 158 -21.15 -25.72 12.26
CA ARG A 158 -20.85 -24.29 12.42
C ARG A 158 -21.98 -23.36 11.97
N ALA A 159 -23.01 -23.89 11.27
CA ALA A 159 -24.17 -23.14 10.84
C ALA A 159 -25.29 -23.16 11.87
N THR A 160 -25.86 -22.01 12.18
CA THR A 160 -26.94 -21.83 13.16
C THR A 160 -28.03 -20.92 12.61
N TRP A 161 -29.21 -20.94 13.21
CA TRP A 161 -30.30 -20.00 12.91
C TRP A 161 -30.16 -18.72 13.72
N GLY A 162 -30.32 -17.59 13.06
CA GLY A 162 -30.43 -16.26 13.65
C GLY A 162 -31.88 -15.80 13.69
N THR A 163 -32.46 -15.42 12.55
CA THR A 163 -33.83 -14.90 12.47
C THR A 163 -34.49 -15.24 11.14
N ASN A 164 -35.82 -15.09 11.12
CA ASN A 164 -36.63 -15.19 9.92
C ASN A 164 -37.63 -14.01 9.92
N THR A 165 -37.56 -13.18 8.89
CA THR A 165 -38.40 -11.96 8.76
C THR A 165 -39.45 -12.08 7.65
N VAL A 166 -39.60 -13.26 7.06
CA VAL A 166 -40.42 -13.45 5.86
C VAL A 166 -41.60 -14.40 6.05
N ASP A 167 -41.39 -15.50 6.79
CA ASP A 167 -42.42 -16.53 7.02
C ASP A 167 -42.14 -17.30 8.32
N SER A 168 -42.90 -18.35 8.59
CA SER A 168 -42.68 -19.22 9.77
C SER A 168 -41.78 -20.43 9.51
N ASN A 169 -41.23 -20.55 8.30
CA ASN A 169 -40.43 -21.70 7.87
C ASN A 169 -38.93 -21.47 8.12
N ASN A 170 -38.46 -21.98 9.27
CA ASN A 170 -37.04 -21.86 9.66
C ASN A 170 -36.17 -22.93 9.00
N THR A 171 -36.21 -23.01 7.67
CA THR A 171 -35.27 -23.77 6.82
C THR A 171 -34.99 -23.03 5.54
N ASP A 172 -33.90 -23.38 4.86
CA ASP A 172 -33.71 -22.97 3.46
C ASP A 172 -34.49 -23.89 2.54
N CYS A 173 -35.64 -23.43 2.07
CA CYS A 173 -36.52 -24.16 1.14
C CYS A 173 -36.26 -23.79 -0.33
N ASN A 174 -35.31 -22.88 -0.60
CA ASN A 174 -34.91 -22.45 -1.95
C ASN A 174 -33.57 -23.10 -2.36
N GLY A 175 -32.53 -23.02 -1.54
CA GLY A 175 -31.18 -23.51 -1.77
C GLY A 175 -30.15 -22.40 -1.98
N HIS A 176 -30.58 -21.20 -2.36
CA HIS A 176 -29.67 -20.11 -2.66
C HIS A 176 -28.84 -19.68 -1.43
N GLY A 177 -29.46 -19.50 -0.27
CA GLY A 177 -28.74 -19.14 0.95
C GLY A 177 -27.80 -20.23 1.46
N THR A 178 -28.14 -21.52 1.28
CA THR A 178 -27.24 -22.65 1.57
C THR A 178 -26.01 -22.63 0.66
N HIS A 179 -26.19 -22.32 -0.62
CA HIS A 179 -25.10 -22.19 -1.59
C HIS A 179 -24.17 -21.04 -1.24
N VAL A 180 -24.73 -19.88 -0.94
CA VAL A 180 -24.01 -18.69 -0.48
C VAL A 180 -23.24 -18.96 0.80
N ALA A 181 -23.88 -19.57 1.81
CA ALA A 181 -23.23 -19.96 3.06
C ALA A 181 -22.07 -20.94 2.83
N GLY A 182 -22.24 -21.89 1.89
CA GLY A 182 -21.20 -22.83 1.49
C GLY A 182 -19.98 -22.15 0.90
N THR A 183 -20.18 -21.18 0.04
CA THR A 183 -19.09 -20.39 -0.55
C THR A 183 -18.37 -19.49 0.48
N VAL A 184 -19.09 -18.93 1.45
CA VAL A 184 -18.43 -18.19 2.56
C VAL A 184 -17.60 -19.11 3.42
N GLY A 185 -18.20 -20.23 3.91
CA GLY A 185 -17.64 -20.93 5.05
C GLY A 185 -17.82 -22.45 5.08
N GLY A 186 -18.11 -23.11 3.95
CA GLY A 186 -18.09 -24.56 3.87
C GLY A 186 -16.70 -25.13 4.12
N THR A 187 -16.60 -26.31 4.71
CA THR A 187 -15.31 -26.98 4.95
C THR A 187 -14.61 -27.32 3.64
N ALA A 188 -15.34 -27.84 2.65
CA ALA A 188 -14.80 -28.14 1.33
C ALA A 188 -14.95 -26.96 0.35
N HIS A 189 -16.10 -26.29 0.35
CA HIS A 189 -16.45 -25.29 -0.67
C HIS A 189 -16.18 -23.84 -0.22
N GLY A 190 -15.88 -23.60 1.05
CA GLY A 190 -15.79 -22.26 1.63
C GLY A 190 -14.41 -21.62 1.52
N VAL A 191 -14.43 -20.31 1.38
CA VAL A 191 -13.23 -19.45 1.47
C VAL A 191 -12.69 -19.46 2.90
N ALA A 192 -13.53 -19.19 3.89
CA ALA A 192 -13.19 -19.13 5.32
C ALA A 192 -13.67 -20.41 6.04
N LYS A 193 -12.84 -21.46 6.00
CA LYS A 193 -13.24 -22.85 6.34
C LYS A 193 -13.67 -23.10 7.79
N GLY A 194 -13.35 -22.22 8.71
CA GLY A 194 -13.69 -22.32 10.14
C GLY A 194 -14.70 -21.28 10.64
N VAL A 195 -15.16 -20.38 9.78
CA VAL A 195 -16.08 -19.29 10.14
C VAL A 195 -17.41 -19.85 10.68
N ARG A 196 -17.99 -19.18 11.68
CA ARG A 196 -19.35 -19.47 12.16
C ARG A 196 -20.35 -18.84 11.21
N LEU A 197 -21.39 -19.58 10.84
CA LEU A 197 -22.41 -19.14 9.88
C LEU A 197 -23.74 -18.94 10.61
N VAL A 198 -24.41 -17.83 10.37
CA VAL A 198 -25.72 -17.51 10.96
C VAL A 198 -26.72 -17.21 9.86
N ALA A 199 -27.79 -17.99 9.78
CA ALA A 199 -28.88 -17.80 8.83
C ALA A 199 -29.74 -16.59 9.23
N VAL A 200 -29.88 -15.63 8.34
CA VAL A 200 -30.82 -14.49 8.44
C VAL A 200 -31.76 -14.57 7.25
N LYS A 201 -32.90 -15.28 7.44
CA LYS A 201 -33.84 -15.52 6.36
C LYS A 201 -34.71 -14.28 6.12
N VAL A 202 -34.51 -13.65 4.97
CA VAL A 202 -35.28 -12.47 4.50
C VAL A 202 -35.97 -12.73 3.16
N LEU A 203 -35.71 -13.86 2.53
CA LEU A 203 -36.29 -14.31 1.28
C LEU A 203 -37.04 -15.65 1.49
N ASN A 204 -38.18 -15.81 0.84
CA ASN A 204 -39.03 -17.01 0.91
C ASN A 204 -38.50 -18.16 0.04
N CYS A 205 -39.30 -19.24 -0.07
CA CYS A 205 -38.92 -20.43 -0.86
C CYS A 205 -38.81 -20.15 -2.38
N GLN A 206 -39.37 -19.06 -2.87
CA GLN A 206 -39.26 -18.61 -4.26
C GLN A 206 -38.06 -17.65 -4.48
N GLY A 207 -37.27 -17.38 -3.42
CA GLY A 207 -36.14 -16.44 -3.48
C GLY A 207 -36.60 -14.97 -3.50
N SER A 208 -37.79 -14.67 -3.04
CA SER A 208 -38.37 -13.32 -3.02
C SER A 208 -38.64 -12.84 -1.60
N GLY A 209 -38.47 -11.54 -1.36
CA GLY A 209 -38.78 -10.88 -0.11
C GLY A 209 -39.20 -9.43 -0.30
N THR A 210 -39.54 -8.77 0.77
CA THR A 210 -39.86 -7.33 0.75
C THR A 210 -38.67 -6.50 1.25
N LEU A 211 -38.54 -5.29 0.77
CA LEU A 211 -37.52 -4.35 1.29
C LEU A 211 -37.65 -4.15 2.80
N ALA A 212 -38.85 -4.16 3.34
CA ALA A 212 -39.11 -4.08 4.79
C ALA A 212 -38.56 -5.31 5.52
N GLY A 213 -38.80 -6.53 5.00
CA GLY A 213 -38.28 -7.78 5.57
C GLY A 213 -36.74 -7.84 5.51
N VAL A 214 -36.16 -7.42 4.39
CA VAL A 214 -34.68 -7.33 4.26
C VAL A 214 -34.11 -6.32 5.24
N THR A 215 -34.75 -5.13 5.39
CA THR A 215 -34.34 -4.11 6.37
C THR A 215 -34.42 -4.65 7.80
N ALA A 216 -35.46 -5.40 8.14
CA ALA A 216 -35.60 -6.04 9.46
C ALA A 216 -34.50 -7.08 9.72
N GLY A 217 -34.09 -7.83 8.68
CA GLY A 217 -32.95 -8.74 8.78
C GLY A 217 -31.63 -8.03 9.05
N VAL A 218 -31.35 -6.90 8.36
CA VAL A 218 -30.19 -6.05 8.60
C VAL A 218 -30.21 -5.45 10.00
N ASP A 219 -31.36 -4.97 10.46
CA ASP A 219 -31.55 -4.43 11.82
C ASP A 219 -31.24 -5.51 12.88
N TRP A 220 -31.76 -6.73 12.68
CA TRP A 220 -31.46 -7.85 13.56
C TRP A 220 -29.96 -8.15 13.61
N VAL A 221 -29.26 -8.19 12.47
CA VAL A 221 -27.81 -8.37 12.42
C VAL A 221 -27.11 -7.27 13.19
N THR A 222 -27.50 -6.02 13.00
CA THR A 222 -26.90 -4.87 13.69
C THR A 222 -26.92 -5.02 15.21
N ASN A 223 -28.08 -5.48 15.73
CA ASN A 223 -28.30 -5.64 17.16
C ASN A 223 -27.70 -6.93 17.76
N ASN A 224 -27.53 -7.99 16.95
CA ASN A 224 -27.15 -9.32 17.44
C ASN A 224 -25.75 -9.79 16.98
N ALA A 225 -25.03 -8.99 16.22
CA ALA A 225 -23.75 -9.41 15.68
C ALA A 225 -22.69 -9.67 16.76
N THR A 226 -22.16 -10.90 16.76
CA THR A 226 -20.97 -11.27 17.53
C THR A 226 -19.73 -10.93 16.71
N ARG A 227 -18.97 -9.94 17.15
CA ARG A 227 -17.78 -9.44 16.45
C ARG A 227 -16.53 -10.25 16.80
N PRO A 228 -15.55 -10.36 15.89
CA PRO A 228 -15.55 -9.79 14.53
C PRO A 228 -16.61 -10.44 13.64
N ALA A 229 -17.24 -9.64 12.76
CA ALA A 229 -18.40 -10.06 11.99
C ALA A 229 -18.37 -9.59 10.54
N VAL A 230 -18.83 -10.47 9.65
CA VAL A 230 -19.12 -10.14 8.25
C VAL A 230 -20.59 -10.43 7.93
N ALA A 231 -21.17 -9.73 6.97
CA ALA A 231 -22.49 -10.03 6.43
C ALA A 231 -22.42 -10.15 4.91
N ASN A 232 -23.13 -11.13 4.36
CA ASN A 232 -23.29 -11.31 2.93
C ASN A 232 -24.74 -11.05 2.53
N MET A 233 -24.93 -10.18 1.54
CA MET A 233 -26.23 -9.92 0.92
C MET A 233 -26.14 -10.24 -0.59
N SER A 234 -26.47 -11.45 -0.94
CA SER A 234 -26.56 -11.92 -2.34
C SER A 234 -27.95 -11.65 -2.93
N LEU A 235 -28.45 -10.43 -2.75
CA LEU A 235 -29.79 -9.99 -3.14
C LEU A 235 -29.79 -8.49 -3.50
N GLY A 236 -30.83 -8.05 -4.17
CA GLY A 236 -31.03 -6.64 -4.50
C GLY A 236 -32.32 -6.39 -5.29
N ALA A 237 -32.60 -5.12 -5.49
CA ALA A 237 -33.73 -4.64 -6.30
C ALA A 237 -33.31 -3.47 -7.19
N SER A 238 -33.99 -3.27 -8.30
CA SER A 238 -33.78 -2.09 -9.16
C SER A 238 -34.23 -0.82 -8.44
N GLY A 239 -33.57 0.28 -8.71
CA GLY A 239 -33.84 1.59 -8.14
C GLY A 239 -33.13 1.84 -6.81
N THR A 240 -33.62 2.84 -6.08
CA THR A 240 -33.06 3.27 -4.81
C THR A 240 -34.01 2.94 -3.67
N ASN A 241 -33.47 2.52 -2.54
CA ASN A 241 -34.22 2.42 -1.30
C ASN A 241 -33.41 2.97 -0.13
N THR A 242 -33.63 4.24 0.16
CA THR A 242 -32.89 4.97 1.20
C THR A 242 -32.97 4.29 2.57
N THR A 243 -34.09 3.65 2.91
CA THR A 243 -34.26 2.97 4.20
C THR A 243 -33.34 1.76 4.32
N LEU A 244 -33.30 0.88 3.30
CA LEU A 244 -32.42 -0.27 3.30
C LEU A 244 -30.93 0.13 3.24
N GLU A 245 -30.61 1.11 2.37
CA GLU A 245 -29.23 1.62 2.25
C GLU A 245 -28.74 2.22 3.57
N ASN A 246 -29.60 3.00 4.28
CA ASN A 246 -29.26 3.53 5.60
C ASN A 246 -29.14 2.44 6.66
N ALA A 247 -29.98 1.40 6.63
CA ALA A 247 -29.86 0.26 7.53
C ALA A 247 -28.52 -0.46 7.35
N VAL A 248 -28.10 -0.74 6.11
CA VAL A 248 -26.79 -1.32 5.79
C VAL A 248 -25.66 -0.40 6.26
N ARG A 249 -25.74 0.89 6.00
CA ARG A 249 -24.77 1.90 6.43
C ARG A 249 -24.59 1.93 7.95
N ASN A 250 -25.70 1.93 8.68
CA ASN A 250 -25.69 1.91 10.14
C ASN A 250 -25.13 0.59 10.70
N SER A 251 -25.43 -0.54 10.06
CA SER A 251 -24.87 -1.82 10.43
C SER A 251 -23.35 -1.88 10.21
N ILE A 252 -22.86 -1.30 9.11
CA ILE A 252 -21.42 -1.13 8.86
C ILE A 252 -20.79 -0.24 9.93
N ALA A 253 -21.40 0.88 10.25
CA ALA A 253 -20.93 1.79 11.30
C ALA A 253 -20.88 1.10 12.69
N SER A 254 -21.73 0.09 12.94
CA SER A 254 -21.67 -0.73 14.15
C SER A 254 -20.53 -1.75 14.17
N GLY A 255 -19.77 -1.90 13.07
CA GLY A 255 -18.59 -2.78 12.98
C GLY A 255 -18.82 -4.11 12.26
N VAL A 256 -19.87 -4.24 11.44
CA VAL A 256 -20.10 -5.42 10.57
C VAL A 256 -19.64 -5.12 9.15
N THR A 257 -18.75 -5.92 8.59
CA THR A 257 -18.29 -5.76 7.19
C THR A 257 -19.29 -6.39 6.23
N TYR A 258 -19.79 -5.65 5.25
CA TYR A 258 -20.78 -6.12 4.28
C TYR A 258 -20.16 -6.38 2.90
N ALA A 259 -20.48 -7.56 2.32
CA ALA A 259 -20.28 -7.88 0.91
C ALA A 259 -21.64 -7.94 0.20
N LEU A 260 -21.82 -7.14 -0.85
CA LEU A 260 -23.06 -6.99 -1.60
C LEU A 260 -22.91 -7.46 -3.03
N ALA A 261 -23.86 -8.21 -3.56
CA ALA A 261 -23.94 -8.53 -4.98
C ALA A 261 -24.28 -7.28 -5.81
N SER A 262 -23.52 -7.01 -6.89
CA SER A 262 -23.76 -5.84 -7.75
C SER A 262 -25.04 -5.93 -8.61
N GLY A 263 -25.57 -7.15 -8.81
CA GLY A 263 -26.74 -7.44 -9.63
C GLY A 263 -26.41 -8.14 -10.96
N ASN A 264 -27.41 -8.73 -11.62
CA ASN A 264 -27.26 -9.63 -12.75
C ASN A 264 -27.98 -9.12 -14.03
N SER A 265 -28.03 -7.82 -14.23
CA SER A 265 -28.77 -7.17 -15.33
C SER A 265 -27.86 -6.63 -16.45
N ASN A 266 -26.53 -6.87 -16.35
CA ASN A 266 -25.54 -6.26 -17.26
C ASN A 266 -25.74 -4.72 -17.36
N ALA A 267 -25.96 -4.06 -16.24
CA ALA A 267 -26.31 -2.65 -16.12
C ALA A 267 -25.42 -1.95 -15.07
N ASP A 268 -25.55 -0.62 -14.99
CA ASP A 268 -24.84 0.17 -13.97
C ASP A 268 -25.40 -0.16 -12.57
N ALA A 269 -24.51 -0.68 -11.70
CA ALA A 269 -24.81 -1.06 -10.31
C ALA A 269 -25.31 0.12 -9.46
N CYS A 270 -25.00 1.35 -9.83
CA CYS A 270 -25.51 2.56 -9.17
C CYS A 270 -27.04 2.69 -9.24
N ASN A 271 -27.69 1.93 -10.11
CA ASN A 271 -29.15 1.87 -10.25
C ASN A 271 -29.81 0.74 -9.44
N PHE A 272 -29.06 0.10 -8.52
CA PHE A 272 -29.55 -1.06 -7.75
C PHE A 272 -29.30 -0.86 -6.25
N THR A 273 -30.30 -1.20 -5.43
CA THR A 273 -30.21 -1.22 -3.96
C THR A 273 -30.11 -2.66 -3.45
N PRO A 274 -29.28 -2.97 -2.42
CA PRO A 274 -28.36 -2.11 -1.70
C PRO A 274 -26.97 -1.94 -2.37
N ALA A 275 -26.74 -2.50 -3.57
CA ALA A 275 -25.45 -2.53 -4.29
C ALA A 275 -24.75 -1.15 -4.36
N ARG A 276 -25.54 -0.07 -4.43
CA ARG A 276 -25.03 1.31 -4.51
C ARG A 276 -24.57 1.92 -3.18
N THR A 277 -24.57 1.15 -2.07
CA THR A 277 -24.15 1.65 -0.74
C THR A 277 -22.63 1.73 -0.68
N PRO A 278 -22.02 2.93 -0.65
CA PRO A 278 -20.57 3.09 -0.86
C PRO A 278 -19.70 2.61 0.32
N GLU A 279 -20.28 2.40 1.49
CA GLU A 279 -19.56 1.90 2.67
C GLU A 279 -19.44 0.37 2.69
N ALA A 280 -20.21 -0.33 1.85
CA ALA A 280 -20.13 -1.79 1.68
C ALA A 280 -19.11 -2.15 0.59
N ILE A 281 -18.76 -3.43 0.50
CA ILE A 281 -17.94 -3.95 -0.61
C ILE A 281 -18.88 -4.54 -1.66
N THR A 282 -19.06 -3.85 -2.78
CA THR A 282 -19.95 -4.27 -3.87
C THR A 282 -19.20 -5.06 -4.92
N VAL A 283 -19.69 -6.28 -5.21
CA VAL A 283 -18.96 -7.35 -5.88
C VAL A 283 -19.54 -7.68 -7.25
N ASN A 284 -18.71 -7.60 -8.28
CA ASN A 284 -18.99 -8.06 -9.64
C ASN A 284 -18.58 -9.53 -9.85
N ALA A 285 -19.24 -10.21 -10.77
CA ALA A 285 -18.93 -11.61 -11.10
C ALA A 285 -17.87 -11.72 -12.20
N SER A 286 -16.84 -12.54 -11.96
CA SER A 286 -15.87 -12.98 -12.96
C SER A 286 -16.13 -14.42 -13.43
N THR A 287 -15.60 -14.74 -14.61
CA THR A 287 -15.55 -16.08 -15.19
C THR A 287 -14.22 -16.77 -14.85
N ARG A 288 -14.12 -18.07 -15.16
CA ARG A 288 -12.89 -18.87 -14.98
C ARG A 288 -11.72 -18.40 -15.86
N THR A 289 -11.98 -17.58 -16.87
CA THR A 289 -10.98 -17.03 -17.81
C THR A 289 -10.71 -15.55 -17.56
N ASP A 290 -10.99 -15.05 -16.37
CA ASP A 290 -10.80 -13.67 -15.98
C ASP A 290 -11.57 -12.65 -16.85
N ALA A 291 -12.74 -13.01 -17.38
CA ALA A 291 -13.64 -12.05 -17.99
C ALA A 291 -14.72 -11.63 -17.00
N ARG A 292 -15.28 -10.42 -17.13
CA ARG A 292 -16.54 -10.09 -16.47
C ARG A 292 -17.63 -11.04 -17.01
N ALA A 293 -18.37 -11.68 -16.12
CA ALA A 293 -19.51 -12.50 -16.53
C ALA A 293 -20.54 -11.64 -17.26
N SER A 294 -21.11 -12.16 -18.35
CA SER A 294 -21.96 -11.38 -19.26
C SER A 294 -23.20 -10.76 -18.60
N PHE A 295 -23.70 -11.38 -17.54
CA PHE A 295 -24.82 -10.91 -16.74
C PHE A 295 -24.42 -9.89 -15.68
N SER A 296 -23.14 -9.87 -15.24
CA SER A 296 -22.70 -9.05 -14.11
C SER A 296 -22.95 -7.56 -14.36
N ASN A 297 -23.54 -6.89 -13.38
CA ASN A 297 -23.55 -5.45 -13.34
C ASN A 297 -22.12 -4.91 -13.25
N TYR A 298 -21.96 -3.60 -13.47
CA TYR A 298 -20.68 -2.89 -13.53
C TYR A 298 -20.87 -1.42 -13.07
N GLY A 299 -19.83 -0.62 -13.10
CA GLY A 299 -19.94 0.83 -12.84
C GLY A 299 -19.16 1.29 -11.61
N THR A 300 -19.25 2.60 -11.35
CA THR A 300 -18.49 3.27 -10.28
C THR A 300 -18.95 2.92 -8.86
N CYS A 301 -20.12 2.28 -8.71
CA CYS A 301 -20.64 1.80 -7.44
C CYS A 301 -20.22 0.37 -7.13
N THR A 302 -19.16 -0.15 -7.80
CA THR A 302 -18.63 -1.49 -7.57
C THR A 302 -17.16 -1.39 -7.15
N ASP A 303 -16.66 -2.33 -6.35
CA ASP A 303 -15.35 -2.26 -5.75
C ASP A 303 -14.38 -3.33 -6.25
N ILE A 304 -14.89 -4.54 -6.51
CA ILE A 304 -14.06 -5.70 -6.76
C ILE A 304 -14.80 -6.76 -7.59
N PHE A 305 -14.04 -7.57 -8.31
CA PHE A 305 -14.51 -8.79 -8.95
C PHE A 305 -14.17 -10.02 -8.13
N ALA A 306 -15.05 -11.02 -8.15
CA ALA A 306 -14.79 -12.34 -7.60
C ALA A 306 -15.43 -13.42 -8.48
N PRO A 307 -15.01 -14.71 -8.38
CA PRO A 307 -15.61 -15.81 -9.11
C PRO A 307 -17.12 -15.88 -8.91
N GLY A 308 -17.89 -15.80 -10.00
CA GLY A 308 -19.35 -15.76 -9.93
C GLY A 308 -20.06 -16.57 -10.99
N GLN A 309 -19.34 -17.12 -11.98
CA GLN A 309 -19.92 -17.99 -13.01
C GLN A 309 -19.57 -19.45 -12.73
N ASP A 310 -20.58 -20.34 -12.82
CA ASP A 310 -20.42 -21.80 -12.67
C ASP A 310 -19.72 -22.18 -11.34
N ILE A 311 -20.22 -21.62 -10.24
CA ILE A 311 -19.71 -21.87 -8.90
C ILE A 311 -20.45 -23.05 -8.27
N THR A 312 -19.69 -24.04 -7.81
CA THR A 312 -20.20 -25.22 -7.11
C THR A 312 -20.14 -25.01 -5.60
N ALA A 313 -21.25 -25.26 -4.91
CA ALA A 313 -21.34 -25.15 -3.46
C ALA A 313 -22.48 -26.04 -2.88
N PRO A 314 -22.59 -26.22 -1.57
CA PRO A 314 -23.69 -26.92 -0.90
C PRO A 314 -25.07 -26.50 -1.40
N TRP A 315 -26.01 -27.48 -1.40
CA TRP A 315 -27.40 -27.24 -1.79
C TRP A 315 -28.39 -27.81 -0.78
N ASN A 316 -29.62 -27.30 -0.76
CA ASN A 316 -30.59 -27.58 0.28
C ASN A 316 -31.33 -28.94 0.14
N THR A 317 -31.18 -29.70 -0.93
CA THR A 317 -31.95 -30.92 -1.20
C THR A 317 -31.55 -32.12 -0.32
N SER A 318 -30.30 -32.13 0.17
CA SER A 318 -29.84 -33.09 1.17
C SER A 318 -28.65 -32.53 1.98
N ASP A 319 -28.18 -33.22 3.00
CA ASP A 319 -27.03 -32.80 3.82
C ASP A 319 -25.67 -32.94 3.09
N THR A 320 -25.67 -33.49 1.89
CA THR A 320 -24.46 -33.69 1.07
C THR A 320 -24.63 -33.18 -0.37
N ALA A 321 -25.79 -32.61 -0.70
CA ALA A 321 -26.08 -32.14 -2.05
C ALA A 321 -25.27 -30.91 -2.39
N THR A 322 -24.83 -30.82 -3.64
CA THR A 322 -24.20 -29.63 -4.22
C THR A 322 -24.97 -29.19 -5.46
N ASN A 323 -24.79 -27.94 -5.84
CA ASN A 323 -25.30 -27.37 -7.08
C ASN A 323 -24.28 -26.43 -7.67
N THR A 324 -24.33 -26.25 -8.99
CA THR A 324 -23.48 -25.30 -9.73
C THR A 324 -24.36 -24.24 -10.33
N ILE A 325 -24.21 -22.99 -9.88
CA ILE A 325 -25.01 -21.84 -10.33
C ILE A 325 -24.14 -20.62 -10.58
N SER A 326 -24.70 -19.62 -11.24
CA SER A 326 -24.00 -18.40 -11.65
C SER A 326 -24.74 -17.15 -11.19
N GLY A 327 -24.02 -16.13 -10.78
CA GLY A 327 -24.56 -14.84 -10.37
C GLY A 327 -23.52 -14.01 -9.62
N THR A 328 -23.74 -12.71 -9.52
CA THR A 328 -23.03 -11.86 -8.55
C THR A 328 -23.33 -12.30 -7.12
N SER A 329 -24.42 -13.03 -6.93
CA SER A 329 -24.77 -13.74 -5.70
C SER A 329 -23.74 -14.81 -5.30
N MET A 330 -22.97 -15.36 -6.25
CA MET A 330 -21.89 -16.34 -6.00
C MET A 330 -20.54 -15.63 -5.86
N ALA A 331 -20.40 -14.42 -6.41
CA ALA A 331 -19.22 -13.59 -6.26
C ALA A 331 -19.13 -12.94 -4.86
N ALA A 332 -20.22 -12.36 -4.38
CA ALA A 332 -20.28 -11.70 -3.08
C ALA A 332 -19.80 -12.59 -1.90
N PRO A 333 -20.20 -13.89 -1.79
CA PRO A 333 -19.75 -14.73 -0.69
C PRO A 333 -18.25 -15.07 -0.75
N HIS A 334 -17.59 -15.06 -1.91
CA HIS A 334 -16.13 -15.16 -1.96
C HIS A 334 -15.49 -13.95 -1.27
N VAL A 335 -16.04 -12.76 -1.47
CA VAL A 335 -15.58 -11.52 -0.83
C VAL A 335 -15.91 -11.51 0.66
N ALA A 336 -17.10 -11.97 1.08
CA ALA A 336 -17.43 -12.12 2.50
C ALA A 336 -16.50 -13.11 3.22
N GLY A 337 -16.15 -14.22 2.56
CA GLY A 337 -15.16 -15.17 3.05
C GLY A 337 -13.75 -14.56 3.13
N GLY A 338 -13.33 -13.81 2.12
CA GLY A 338 -12.07 -13.07 2.13
C GLY A 338 -12.00 -12.02 3.26
N ALA A 339 -13.11 -11.30 3.49
CA ALA A 339 -13.23 -10.39 4.64
C ALA A 339 -13.14 -11.12 5.98
N ALA A 340 -13.74 -12.30 6.07
CA ALA A 340 -13.62 -13.14 7.27
C ALA A 340 -12.17 -13.61 7.51
N LEU A 341 -11.41 -13.97 6.47
CA LEU A 341 -9.98 -14.32 6.61
C LEU A 341 -9.16 -13.13 7.12
N ILE A 342 -9.41 -11.92 6.63
CA ILE A 342 -8.76 -10.68 7.10
C ILE A 342 -9.09 -10.45 8.58
N LEU A 343 -10.35 -10.51 8.97
CA LEU A 343 -10.78 -10.38 10.36
C LEU A 343 -10.32 -11.54 11.25
N GLY A 344 -10.15 -12.73 10.69
CA GLY A 344 -9.58 -13.88 11.38
C GLY A 344 -8.18 -13.63 11.88
N ALA A 345 -7.38 -12.98 11.05
CA ALA A 345 -6.02 -12.57 11.37
C ALA A 345 -5.95 -11.25 12.16
N SER A 346 -6.89 -10.32 11.94
CA SER A 346 -6.90 -8.97 12.52
C SER A 346 -8.30 -8.59 13.02
N PRO A 347 -8.71 -9.12 14.20
CA PRO A 347 -10.10 -9.02 14.69
C PRO A 347 -10.57 -7.60 15.03
N SER A 348 -9.65 -6.66 15.20
CA SER A 348 -9.93 -5.28 15.59
C SER A 348 -10.12 -4.31 14.42
N LEU A 349 -9.91 -4.78 13.18
CA LEU A 349 -10.10 -3.92 12.01
C LEU A 349 -11.55 -3.46 11.85
N THR A 350 -11.72 -2.19 11.54
CA THR A 350 -13.01 -1.63 11.15
C THR A 350 -13.43 -2.11 9.75
N PRO A 351 -14.73 -2.08 9.40
CA PRO A 351 -15.18 -2.45 8.05
C PRO A 351 -14.46 -1.71 6.92
N ALA A 352 -14.21 -0.41 7.08
CA ALA A 352 -13.45 0.38 6.10
C ALA A 352 -12.00 -0.10 5.96
N GLN A 353 -11.36 -0.49 7.05
CA GLN A 353 -10.01 -1.06 7.04
C GLN A 353 -9.98 -2.43 6.38
N VAL A 354 -10.99 -3.29 6.63
CA VAL A 354 -11.14 -4.58 5.95
C VAL A 354 -11.30 -4.40 4.44
N ALA A 355 -12.18 -3.48 4.01
CA ALA A 355 -12.38 -3.16 2.59
C ALA A 355 -11.09 -2.65 1.95
N SER A 356 -10.42 -1.69 2.59
CA SER A 356 -9.14 -1.15 2.11
C SER A 356 -8.05 -2.22 2.00
N ALA A 357 -7.95 -3.09 3.00
CA ALA A 357 -7.01 -4.21 3.03
C ALA A 357 -7.25 -5.19 1.87
N MET A 358 -8.51 -5.55 1.63
CA MET A 358 -8.91 -6.43 0.54
C MET A 358 -8.61 -5.84 -0.84
N ILE A 359 -8.97 -4.57 -1.06
CA ILE A 359 -8.71 -3.87 -2.32
C ILE A 359 -7.21 -3.75 -2.58
N SER A 360 -6.42 -3.43 -1.56
CA SER A 360 -4.95 -3.36 -1.66
C SER A 360 -4.31 -4.71 -1.99
N ALA A 361 -4.83 -5.81 -1.43
CA ALA A 361 -4.35 -7.16 -1.69
C ALA A 361 -4.80 -7.69 -3.06
N SER A 362 -5.88 -7.17 -3.64
CA SER A 362 -6.48 -7.67 -4.88
C SER A 362 -5.51 -7.66 -6.06
N THR A 363 -5.76 -8.52 -7.06
CA THR A 363 -4.96 -8.57 -8.29
C THR A 363 -5.48 -7.53 -9.28
N PRO A 364 -4.70 -6.51 -9.66
CA PRO A 364 -5.14 -5.48 -10.59
C PRO A 364 -5.08 -5.95 -12.04
N ASN A 365 -5.93 -5.36 -12.90
CA ASN A 365 -5.88 -5.42 -14.36
C ASN A 365 -5.98 -6.84 -14.97
N LYS A 366 -6.62 -7.78 -14.27
CA LYS A 366 -6.83 -9.15 -14.80
C LYS A 366 -8.15 -9.32 -15.52
N ILE A 367 -9.17 -8.58 -15.16
CA ILE A 367 -10.51 -8.76 -15.73
C ILE A 367 -10.56 -8.18 -17.14
N THR A 368 -10.87 -9.03 -18.11
CA THR A 368 -11.17 -8.58 -19.47
C THR A 368 -12.60 -8.03 -19.53
N ASN A 369 -12.76 -6.88 -20.21
CA ASN A 369 -14.02 -6.17 -20.33
C ASN A 369 -14.73 -5.92 -18.97
N PRO A 370 -14.11 -5.21 -18.03
CA PRO A 370 -14.65 -5.02 -16.67
C PRO A 370 -15.97 -4.22 -16.65
N GLY A 371 -16.33 -3.55 -17.74
CA GLY A 371 -17.43 -2.59 -17.83
C GLY A 371 -16.99 -1.17 -17.44
N SER A 372 -17.61 -0.18 -18.07
CA SER A 372 -17.26 1.22 -17.87
C SER A 372 -17.41 1.62 -16.40
N GLY A 373 -16.38 2.27 -15.84
CA GLY A 373 -16.36 2.76 -14.47
C GLY A 373 -16.04 1.72 -13.39
N SER A 374 -16.02 0.42 -13.70
CA SER A 374 -15.67 -0.60 -12.71
C SER A 374 -14.17 -0.62 -12.41
N PRO A 375 -13.75 -0.71 -11.14
CA PRO A 375 -12.37 -0.99 -10.78
C PRO A 375 -11.97 -2.38 -11.32
N ASN A 376 -10.87 -2.45 -12.08
CA ASN A 376 -10.35 -3.73 -12.57
C ASN A 376 -9.48 -4.39 -11.50
N ARG A 377 -10.13 -5.00 -10.51
CA ARG A 377 -9.52 -5.66 -9.37
C ARG A 377 -10.18 -7.00 -9.10
N LEU A 378 -9.39 -8.07 -9.04
CA LEU A 378 -9.88 -9.42 -8.75
C LEU A 378 -9.48 -9.83 -7.34
N LEU A 379 -10.41 -10.42 -6.60
CA LEU A 379 -10.19 -10.91 -5.23
C LEU A 379 -8.96 -11.81 -5.15
N TYR A 380 -8.13 -11.59 -4.11
CA TYR A 380 -6.97 -12.41 -3.80
C TYR A 380 -6.85 -12.59 -2.27
N VAL A 381 -6.70 -13.83 -1.81
CA VAL A 381 -6.80 -14.18 -0.37
C VAL A 381 -5.60 -14.96 0.19
N ALA A 382 -4.64 -15.40 -0.63
CA ALA A 382 -3.53 -16.26 -0.18
C ALA A 382 -2.55 -15.59 0.78
N THR A 383 -2.56 -14.28 0.88
CA THR A 383 -1.79 -13.54 1.88
C THR A 383 -2.66 -13.23 3.09
N GLY A 384 -2.40 -13.84 4.22
CA GLY A 384 -3.20 -13.73 5.45
C GLY A 384 -3.21 -12.37 6.13
N GLN A 385 -2.37 -11.47 5.70
CA GLN A 385 -2.39 -10.05 6.04
C GLN A 385 -2.05 -9.29 4.76
N PRO A 386 -2.74 -8.19 4.45
CA PRO A 386 -2.20 -7.23 3.52
C PRO A 386 -0.80 -6.88 4.02
N SER A 387 0.20 -7.00 3.16
CA SER A 387 1.52 -6.47 3.49
C SER A 387 1.35 -5.01 3.91
N GLY A 388 1.97 -4.61 5.02
CA GLY A 388 2.05 -3.19 5.39
C GLY A 388 2.60 -2.35 4.23
N PRO A 389 2.64 -1.04 4.36
CA PRO A 389 3.29 -0.20 3.38
C PRO A 389 4.77 -0.59 3.29
N SER A 390 5.37 -0.43 2.14
CA SER A 390 6.82 -0.48 1.97
C SER A 390 7.29 0.89 1.51
N ILE A 391 8.40 1.37 2.06
CA ILE A 391 9.01 2.65 1.68
C ILE A 391 10.24 2.39 0.82
N THR A 392 10.33 3.08 -0.31
CA THR A 392 11.52 3.02 -1.16
C THR A 392 12.64 3.80 -0.51
N ASN A 393 13.81 3.18 -0.32
CA ASN A 393 14.99 3.90 0.17
C ASN A 393 15.46 4.89 -0.91
N PRO A 394 15.50 6.21 -0.64
CA PRO A 394 15.89 7.21 -1.63
C PRO A 394 17.41 7.23 -1.90
N GLY A 395 18.20 6.41 -1.20
CA GLY A 395 19.66 6.45 -1.26
C GLY A 395 20.25 7.65 -0.51
N THR A 396 21.57 7.82 -0.62
CA THR A 396 22.27 8.97 -0.03
C THR A 396 21.86 10.26 -0.74
N GLN A 397 21.47 11.27 0.04
CA GLN A 397 21.17 12.63 -0.43
C GLN A 397 22.35 13.54 -0.13
N GLN A 398 22.54 14.57 -0.98
CA GLN A 398 23.58 15.58 -0.80
C GLN A 398 23.00 16.97 -1.11
N ASP A 399 23.17 17.91 -0.21
CA ASP A 399 22.78 19.31 -0.35
C ASP A 399 23.80 20.20 0.36
N VAL A 400 23.70 21.52 0.14
CA VAL A 400 24.62 22.52 0.70
C VAL A 400 23.89 23.40 1.69
N VAL A 401 24.55 23.81 2.75
CA VAL A 401 24.04 24.80 3.72
C VAL A 401 23.53 26.05 2.98
N GLY A 402 22.34 26.52 3.36
CA GLY A 402 21.74 27.73 2.78
C GLY A 402 21.00 27.52 1.46
N SER A 403 21.14 26.37 0.80
CA SER A 403 20.42 26.03 -0.43
C SER A 403 19.11 25.29 -0.16
N PRO A 404 17.99 25.59 -0.88
CA PRO A 404 16.75 24.86 -0.72
C PRO A 404 16.89 23.38 -1.12
N ALA A 405 16.52 22.47 -0.24
CA ALA A 405 16.50 21.03 -0.47
C ALA A 405 15.05 20.52 -0.62
N SER A 406 14.85 19.49 -1.46
CA SER A 406 13.55 18.88 -1.70
C SER A 406 13.69 17.40 -2.06
N LEU A 407 13.05 16.51 -1.30
CA LEU A 407 13.04 15.07 -1.53
C LEU A 407 11.62 14.51 -1.39
N GLN A 408 11.06 13.95 -2.45
CA GLN A 408 9.79 13.23 -2.41
C GLN A 408 10.03 11.78 -1.99
N LEU A 409 9.50 11.39 -0.85
CA LEU A 409 9.48 9.98 -0.43
C LEU A 409 8.42 9.20 -1.20
N ALA A 410 8.72 7.94 -1.53
CA ALA A 410 7.82 7.04 -2.24
C ALA A 410 7.51 5.80 -1.41
N ALA A 411 6.23 5.40 -1.38
CA ALA A 411 5.78 4.17 -0.75
C ALA A 411 4.82 3.40 -1.65
N SER A 412 4.72 2.09 -1.41
CA SER A 412 3.81 1.18 -2.10
C SER A 412 3.24 0.15 -1.12
N GLY A 413 2.15 -0.54 -1.50
CA GLY A 413 1.48 -1.50 -0.59
C GLY A 413 0.71 -0.80 0.54
N GLY A 414 0.25 -1.56 1.54
CA GLY A 414 -0.57 -1.01 2.61
C GLY A 414 -1.90 -0.40 2.14
N SER A 415 -2.55 0.32 3.03
CA SER A 415 -3.83 1.00 2.80
C SER A 415 -3.64 2.51 2.76
N THR A 416 -4.03 3.17 1.67
CA THR A 416 -4.02 4.65 1.59
C THR A 416 -5.21 5.26 2.35
N PRO A 417 -5.12 6.55 2.78
CA PRO A 417 -3.99 7.47 2.65
C PRO A 417 -2.81 7.10 3.57
N TYR A 418 -1.62 7.51 3.17
CA TYR A 418 -0.43 7.37 4.01
C TYR A 418 -0.25 8.59 4.92
N THR A 419 0.35 8.35 6.10
CA THR A 419 0.88 9.39 6.97
C THR A 419 2.40 9.22 7.06
N TRP A 420 3.14 10.32 6.93
CA TRP A 420 4.60 10.31 6.89
C TRP A 420 5.19 11.00 8.13
N SER A 421 6.31 10.47 8.58
CA SER A 421 7.15 11.11 9.59
C SER A 421 8.62 10.87 9.28
N ALA A 422 9.50 11.71 9.78
CA ALA A 422 10.94 11.52 9.67
C ALA A 422 11.64 12.01 10.94
N THR A 423 12.72 11.33 11.30
CA THR A 423 13.61 11.70 12.42
C THR A 423 15.04 11.79 11.92
N GLY A 424 15.88 12.55 12.61
CA GLY A 424 17.27 12.75 12.20
C GLY A 424 17.44 13.63 10.95
N LEU A 425 16.42 14.42 10.58
CA LEU A 425 16.52 15.36 9.47
C LEU A 425 17.58 16.45 9.74
N PRO A 426 18.29 16.92 8.69
CA PRO A 426 19.11 18.11 8.78
C PRO A 426 18.33 19.29 9.36
N THR A 427 18.98 20.09 10.22
CA THR A 427 18.37 21.29 10.80
C THR A 427 17.93 22.25 9.68
N GLY A 428 16.65 22.62 9.67
CA GLY A 428 16.04 23.45 8.62
C GLY A 428 15.19 22.67 7.63
N LEU A 429 15.19 21.32 7.66
CA LEU A 429 14.31 20.49 6.86
C LEU A 429 13.14 19.94 7.68
N SER A 430 12.00 19.72 7.03
CA SER A 430 10.81 19.10 7.61
C SER A 430 10.10 18.20 6.62
N VAL A 431 9.40 17.18 7.11
CA VAL A 431 8.55 16.30 6.28
C VAL A 431 7.10 16.76 6.34
N ASN A 432 6.44 16.80 5.19
CA ASN A 432 4.98 16.99 5.12
C ASN A 432 4.30 15.65 5.40
N ALA A 433 3.53 15.60 6.49
CA ALA A 433 2.92 14.36 6.97
C ALA A 433 1.90 13.72 6.02
N SER A 434 1.28 14.48 5.12
CA SER A 434 0.28 13.94 4.17
C SER A 434 0.85 13.60 2.79
N THR A 435 1.92 14.25 2.37
CA THR A 435 2.49 14.04 1.02
C THR A 435 3.80 13.26 1.03
N GLY A 436 4.52 13.21 2.17
CA GLY A 436 5.85 12.62 2.26
C GLY A 436 6.96 13.47 1.62
N LEU A 437 6.68 14.73 1.29
CA LEU A 437 7.69 15.66 0.80
C LEU A 437 8.55 16.15 1.97
N ILE A 438 9.85 15.90 1.92
CA ILE A 438 10.83 16.54 2.80
C ILE A 438 11.35 17.79 2.08
N SER A 439 11.27 18.96 2.73
CA SER A 439 11.71 20.21 2.14
C SER A 439 12.16 21.21 3.19
N GLY A 440 12.90 22.23 2.78
CA GLY A 440 13.41 23.31 3.62
C GLY A 440 14.78 23.78 3.17
N THR A 441 15.47 24.52 4.03
CA THR A 441 16.85 25.00 3.80
C THR A 441 17.73 24.53 4.94
N PRO A 442 18.69 23.63 4.71
CA PRO A 442 19.57 23.13 5.76
C PRO A 442 20.50 24.25 6.25
N THR A 443 20.72 24.32 7.56
CA THR A 443 21.48 25.41 8.20
C THR A 443 22.78 24.95 8.82
N VAL A 444 23.03 23.64 8.92
CA VAL A 444 24.23 23.07 9.57
C VAL A 444 24.80 21.98 8.67
N ALA A 445 26.09 22.11 8.36
CA ALA A 445 26.84 21.11 7.59
C ALA A 445 27.20 19.93 8.50
N ASP A 446 26.71 18.74 8.16
CA ASP A 446 27.03 17.47 8.83
C ASP A 446 26.51 16.29 7.97
N SER A 447 26.82 15.08 8.40
CA SER A 447 26.24 13.86 7.86
C SER A 447 25.13 13.36 8.76
N TYR A 448 23.91 13.37 8.27
CA TYR A 448 22.70 13.03 9.02
C TYR A 448 22.21 11.62 8.67
N SER A 449 21.90 10.83 9.68
CA SER A 449 21.18 9.55 9.52
C SER A 449 19.69 9.80 9.64
N VAL A 450 19.01 9.87 8.50
CA VAL A 450 17.56 10.16 8.43
C VAL A 450 16.80 8.86 8.43
N THR A 451 15.85 8.71 9.35
CA THR A 451 14.87 7.61 9.35
C THR A 451 13.50 8.16 8.95
N ALA A 452 13.06 7.80 7.76
CA ALA A 452 11.72 8.12 7.25
C ALA A 452 10.77 6.94 7.54
N THR A 453 9.57 7.25 8.01
CA THR A 453 8.52 6.28 8.32
C THR A 453 7.24 6.63 7.57
N VAL A 454 6.66 5.64 6.91
CA VAL A 454 5.31 5.71 6.34
C VAL A 454 4.37 4.86 7.18
N THR A 455 3.21 5.40 7.52
CA THR A 455 2.12 4.69 8.20
C THR A 455 0.90 4.70 7.31
N ASP A 456 0.29 3.54 7.10
CA ASP A 456 -0.91 3.41 6.30
C ASP A 456 -2.18 3.69 7.12
N SER A 457 -3.34 3.81 6.46
CA SER A 457 -4.61 4.08 7.13
C SER A 457 -5.09 2.97 8.07
N ALA A 458 -4.50 1.78 7.98
CA ALA A 458 -4.72 0.66 8.90
C ALA A 458 -3.76 0.67 10.11
N GLY A 459 -2.92 1.71 10.25
CA GLY A 459 -1.97 1.87 11.35
C GLY A 459 -0.67 1.08 11.20
N ARG A 460 -0.43 0.41 10.07
CA ARG A 460 0.79 -0.35 9.81
C ARG A 460 1.88 0.57 9.27
N SER A 461 3.10 0.40 9.74
CA SER A 461 4.21 1.28 9.39
C SER A 461 5.36 0.52 8.75
N ALA A 462 6.11 1.20 7.90
CA ALA A 462 7.41 0.80 7.42
C ALA A 462 8.39 1.97 7.53
N SER A 463 9.65 1.67 7.78
CA SER A 463 10.69 2.69 7.88
C SER A 463 11.88 2.34 7.00
N THR A 464 12.56 3.37 6.53
CA THR A 464 13.85 3.25 5.85
C THR A 464 14.81 4.28 6.41
N THR A 465 16.09 3.92 6.47
CA THR A 465 17.15 4.82 6.93
C THR A 465 18.09 5.08 5.76
N PHE A 466 18.44 6.35 5.57
CA PHE A 466 19.37 6.80 4.55
C PHE A 466 20.24 7.94 5.08
N THR A 467 21.36 8.16 4.42
CA THR A 467 22.28 9.25 4.78
C THR A 467 21.92 10.52 4.02
N TRP A 468 21.91 11.66 4.73
CA TRP A 468 21.82 12.99 4.12
C TRP A 468 23.07 13.77 4.50
N ILE A 469 23.91 14.10 3.52
CA ILE A 469 25.13 14.85 3.69
C ILE A 469 24.80 16.31 3.39
N ILE A 470 24.97 17.18 4.36
CA ILE A 470 24.91 18.64 4.15
C ILE A 470 26.36 19.14 4.17
N GLU A 471 26.80 19.54 3.02
CA GLU A 471 28.13 20.12 2.86
C GLU A 471 28.14 21.58 3.34
N LYS A 472 29.28 22.04 3.81
CA LYS A 472 29.45 23.48 4.03
C LYS A 472 29.26 24.18 2.70
N GLU A 473 28.64 25.36 2.74
CA GLU A 473 28.84 26.31 1.66
C GLU A 473 30.36 26.52 1.59
N ASP A 474 30.99 25.86 0.62
CA ASP A 474 32.42 26.03 0.44
C ASP A 474 32.66 27.50 0.11
N GLY A 475 33.23 28.21 1.09
CA GLY A 475 33.93 29.44 0.84
C GLY A 475 35.16 29.08 -0.01
N GLY A 476 34.91 28.47 -1.18
CA GLY A 476 35.89 28.07 -2.17
C GLY A 476 36.66 29.32 -2.58
N GLY A 477 37.93 29.29 -2.37
CA GLY A 477 38.83 30.34 -2.66
C GLY A 477 38.83 30.72 -4.16
N GLY A 478 38.02 31.66 -4.50
CA GLY A 478 37.94 32.33 -5.79
C GLY A 478 36.69 33.21 -5.76
N ASP A 479 36.84 34.52 -5.98
CA ASP A 479 35.77 35.54 -5.95
C ASP A 479 34.62 35.25 -6.93
N CYS A 480 33.84 34.12 -6.76
CA CYS A 480 32.63 33.86 -7.56
C CYS A 480 31.61 34.98 -7.31
N ALA A 481 31.51 35.91 -8.24
CA ALA A 481 30.73 37.12 -8.09
C ALA A 481 29.21 36.89 -7.94
N SER A 482 28.72 35.69 -8.31
CA SER A 482 27.30 35.32 -8.20
C SER A 482 27.17 33.79 -8.27
N PRO A 483 27.23 33.08 -7.17
CA PRO A 483 27.07 31.62 -7.15
C PRO A 483 25.63 31.16 -7.44
N GLY A 484 25.42 29.84 -7.64
CA GLY A 484 24.12 29.19 -7.80
C GLY A 484 23.65 28.99 -9.24
N GLN A 485 22.39 28.53 -9.42
CA GLN A 485 21.80 28.17 -10.72
C GLN A 485 21.80 29.32 -11.72
N LYS A 486 22.27 29.06 -12.95
CA LYS A 486 22.37 30.04 -14.04
C LYS A 486 21.42 29.80 -15.21
N LEU A 487 20.89 28.58 -15.37
CA LEU A 487 19.90 28.33 -16.42
C LEU A 487 18.56 28.97 -16.07
N VAL A 488 17.91 29.51 -17.07
CA VAL A 488 16.51 29.95 -17.01
C VAL A 488 15.63 28.75 -17.33
N ASN A 489 14.61 28.48 -16.48
CA ASN A 489 13.65 27.38 -16.67
C ASN A 489 14.34 26.00 -16.87
N PRO A 490 15.17 25.55 -15.94
CA PRO A 490 15.99 24.36 -16.10
C PRO A 490 15.19 23.04 -16.11
N GLY A 491 14.00 22.99 -15.50
CA GLY A 491 13.07 21.84 -15.51
C GLY A 491 11.94 21.98 -16.53
N PHE A 492 12.04 22.94 -17.48
CA PHE A 492 11.08 23.16 -18.57
C PHE A 492 9.65 23.54 -18.18
N GLU A 493 9.33 23.71 -16.90
CA GLU A 493 7.96 23.92 -16.40
C GLU A 493 7.30 25.22 -16.92
N SER A 494 8.09 26.21 -17.33
CA SER A 494 7.62 27.42 -18.00
C SER A 494 7.64 27.31 -19.55
N GLY A 495 7.52 26.10 -20.09
CA GLY A 495 7.54 25.82 -21.52
C GLY A 495 8.88 26.18 -22.15
N THR A 496 8.87 26.88 -23.27
CA THR A 496 10.08 27.24 -24.03
C THR A 496 10.84 28.47 -23.49
N THR A 497 10.39 29.04 -22.35
CA THR A 497 11.01 30.24 -21.77
C THR A 497 12.50 30.02 -21.49
N GLY A 498 13.36 30.91 -22.03
CA GLY A 498 14.82 30.85 -21.89
C GLY A 498 15.52 29.91 -22.88
N TRP A 499 14.81 29.05 -23.57
CA TRP A 499 15.37 28.08 -24.51
C TRP A 499 15.12 28.49 -25.96
N SER A 500 16.13 28.38 -26.79
CA SER A 500 16.06 28.61 -28.25
C SER A 500 15.94 27.27 -28.98
N ASN A 501 15.28 27.28 -30.14
CA ASN A 501 14.98 26.10 -30.97
C ASN A 501 14.11 25.04 -30.27
N ALA A 502 13.32 25.49 -29.30
CA ALA A 502 12.54 24.61 -28.41
C ALA A 502 11.10 24.32 -28.88
N THR A 503 10.72 24.79 -30.08
CA THR A 503 9.31 24.91 -30.49
C THR A 503 8.56 23.58 -30.55
N TRP A 504 9.25 22.46 -30.75
CA TRP A 504 8.64 21.12 -30.83
C TRP A 504 9.23 20.14 -29.83
N THR A 505 10.21 20.55 -29.03
CA THR A 505 10.92 19.64 -28.12
C THR A 505 10.40 19.67 -26.67
N ILE A 506 9.86 20.84 -26.21
CA ILE A 506 9.42 21.00 -24.81
C ILE A 506 7.88 20.97 -24.70
N TYR A 507 7.34 19.90 -24.11
CA TYR A 507 5.90 19.70 -23.90
C TYR A 507 5.59 18.88 -22.65
N SER A 508 4.28 18.76 -22.33
CA SER A 508 3.77 17.82 -21.33
C SER A 508 3.63 16.44 -21.99
N TRP A 509 4.75 15.77 -22.17
CA TRP A 509 4.84 14.47 -22.81
C TRP A 509 4.29 13.34 -21.94
N THR A 510 3.90 12.25 -22.59
CA THR A 510 3.53 10.97 -21.94
C THR A 510 4.34 9.83 -22.56
N GLY A 511 4.33 8.65 -21.95
CA GLY A 511 5.06 7.49 -22.47
C GLY A 511 6.57 7.70 -22.47
N THR A 512 7.21 7.55 -23.64
CA THR A 512 8.67 7.68 -23.77
C THR A 512 9.18 9.04 -23.34
N GLY A 513 8.47 10.10 -23.70
CA GLY A 513 8.84 11.48 -23.39
C GLY A 513 8.41 11.97 -21.99
N ALA A 514 7.74 11.12 -21.16
CA ALA A 514 7.26 11.54 -19.85
C ALA A 514 8.36 12.17 -18.98
N PRO A 515 8.09 13.32 -18.31
CA PRO A 515 9.07 14.01 -17.50
C PRO A 515 9.56 13.18 -16.33
N ARG A 516 10.77 13.44 -15.86
CA ARG A 516 11.33 12.88 -14.64
C ARG A 516 10.68 13.52 -13.41
N SER A 517 10.52 14.83 -13.45
CA SER A 517 9.84 15.61 -12.42
C SER A 517 8.90 16.64 -13.05
N GLY A 518 8.00 17.22 -12.27
CA GLY A 518 7.08 18.24 -12.76
C GLY A 518 6.08 17.74 -13.80
N THR A 519 5.80 18.58 -14.81
CA THR A 519 4.78 18.34 -15.85
C THR A 519 5.32 18.39 -17.28
N ARG A 520 6.57 18.77 -17.48
CA ARG A 520 7.20 18.99 -18.80
C ARG A 520 8.61 18.41 -18.84
N SER A 521 9.01 17.97 -20.02
CA SER A 521 10.37 17.56 -20.36
C SER A 521 10.73 18.05 -21.77
N SER A 522 12.01 17.96 -22.14
CA SER A 522 12.44 18.15 -23.52
C SER A 522 12.68 16.79 -24.17
N TRP A 523 12.00 16.52 -25.27
CA TRP A 523 12.16 15.32 -26.09
C TRP A 523 12.80 15.73 -27.42
N ILE A 524 13.99 15.23 -27.70
CA ILE A 524 14.80 15.49 -28.88
C ILE A 524 14.92 14.20 -29.68
N SER A 525 14.73 14.26 -30.99
CA SER A 525 14.71 13.11 -31.92
C SER A 525 13.56 12.11 -31.61
N GLY A 526 13.60 10.89 -32.15
CA GLY A 526 12.56 9.88 -31.95
C GLY A 526 11.58 9.77 -33.11
N TYR A 527 11.99 10.20 -34.30
CA TYR A 527 11.14 10.23 -35.51
C TYR A 527 11.30 9.00 -36.39
N GLY A 528 12.44 8.30 -36.35
CA GLY A 528 12.77 7.18 -37.23
C GLY A 528 13.03 7.59 -38.68
N TYR A 529 13.49 8.81 -38.89
CA TYR A 529 14.01 9.34 -40.18
C TYR A 529 15.09 10.38 -39.93
N THR A 530 15.92 10.61 -40.94
CA THR A 530 17.05 11.55 -40.78
C THR A 530 16.57 12.94 -40.38
N GLU A 531 16.92 13.32 -39.15
CA GLU A 531 16.61 14.64 -38.57
C GLU A 531 17.73 15.07 -37.64
N THR A 532 17.88 16.37 -37.43
CA THR A 532 18.79 16.93 -36.44
C THR A 532 18.09 18.05 -35.68
N GLU A 533 17.90 17.87 -34.39
CA GLU A 533 17.29 18.87 -33.52
C GLU A 533 18.31 19.39 -32.51
N THR A 534 18.20 20.66 -32.18
CA THR A 534 19.09 21.29 -31.20
C THR A 534 18.29 22.16 -30.25
N LEU A 535 18.40 21.90 -28.96
CA LEU A 535 17.94 22.76 -27.87
C LEU A 535 19.12 23.54 -27.32
N GLN A 536 18.99 24.86 -27.10
CA GLN A 536 20.10 25.64 -26.61
C GLN A 536 19.68 26.82 -25.72
N GLN A 537 20.62 27.23 -24.84
CA GLN A 537 20.49 28.42 -24.01
C GLN A 537 21.83 29.16 -23.92
N SER A 538 21.81 30.47 -24.06
CA SER A 538 22.99 31.32 -23.79
C SER A 538 23.00 31.70 -22.31
N VAL A 539 24.12 31.46 -21.63
CA VAL A 539 24.29 31.65 -20.19
C VAL A 539 25.64 32.32 -19.90
N THR A 540 25.66 33.18 -18.89
CA THR A 540 26.91 33.78 -18.40
C THR A 540 27.34 33.04 -17.14
N ILE A 541 28.53 32.44 -17.15
CA ILE A 541 29.18 31.91 -15.95
C ILE A 541 29.96 33.07 -15.33
N PRO A 542 29.65 33.51 -14.10
CA PRO A 542 30.27 34.70 -13.53
C PRO A 542 31.77 34.53 -13.33
N ALA A 543 32.49 35.66 -13.32
CA ALA A 543 33.94 35.64 -13.08
C ALA A 543 34.26 35.12 -11.68
N GLY A 544 35.34 34.38 -11.56
CA GLY A 544 35.75 33.74 -10.29
C GLY A 544 35.05 32.42 -9.98
N CYS A 545 33.99 32.05 -10.72
CA CYS A 545 33.24 30.79 -10.48
C CYS A 545 33.91 29.59 -11.17
N THR A 546 35.05 29.17 -10.65
CA THR A 546 35.90 28.13 -11.26
C THR A 546 35.46 26.70 -10.91
N GLU A 547 34.51 26.53 -9.95
CA GLU A 547 33.91 25.25 -9.53
C GLU A 547 32.51 25.05 -10.17
N SER A 548 32.27 25.63 -11.35
CA SER A 548 30.96 25.58 -12.02
C SER A 548 30.68 24.21 -12.65
N THR A 549 29.47 23.70 -12.45
CA THR A 549 29.05 22.39 -12.95
C THR A 549 27.77 22.48 -13.79
N LEU A 550 27.79 21.89 -14.98
CA LEU A 550 26.58 21.63 -15.79
C LEU A 550 26.10 20.20 -15.52
N SER A 551 24.84 20.03 -15.14
CA SER A 551 24.24 18.71 -14.98
C SER A 551 22.87 18.61 -15.66
N LEU A 552 22.48 17.40 -16.03
CA LEU A 552 21.17 17.07 -16.63
C LEU A 552 20.80 15.63 -16.36
N TYR A 553 19.52 15.35 -16.30
CA TYR A 553 19.02 13.98 -16.39
C TYR A 553 18.68 13.67 -17.86
N LEU A 554 19.32 12.62 -18.38
CA LEU A 554 19.15 12.13 -19.75
C LEU A 554 18.57 10.72 -19.73
N LYS A 555 17.50 10.51 -20.49
CA LYS A 555 16.89 9.21 -20.78
C LYS A 555 17.05 8.93 -22.26
N ILE A 556 17.50 7.73 -22.61
CA ILE A 556 17.68 7.29 -23.99
C ILE A 556 16.83 6.05 -24.23
N VAL A 557 15.97 6.08 -25.23
CA VAL A 557 15.12 4.95 -25.63
C VAL A 557 15.27 4.75 -27.13
N SER A 558 15.75 3.59 -27.54
CA SER A 558 15.99 3.24 -28.92
C SER A 558 15.14 2.04 -29.38
N SER A 559 14.72 2.06 -30.63
CA SER A 559 14.14 0.90 -31.32
C SER A 559 15.21 0.11 -32.08
N GLU A 560 16.44 0.57 -32.10
CA GLU A 560 17.55 -0.09 -32.75
C GLU A 560 18.14 -1.17 -31.85
N SER A 561 18.72 -2.19 -32.45
CA SER A 561 19.30 -3.32 -31.75
C SER A 561 20.77 -3.57 -32.15
N GLY A 562 21.57 -4.04 -31.19
CA GLY A 562 22.99 -4.32 -31.41
C GLY A 562 23.92 -3.25 -30.90
N SER A 563 25.18 -3.24 -31.34
CA SER A 563 26.24 -2.37 -30.84
C SER A 563 26.71 -1.32 -31.87
N THR A 564 25.96 -1.13 -32.94
CA THR A 564 26.27 -0.13 -33.97
C THR A 564 25.65 1.21 -33.59
N VAL A 565 26.46 2.25 -33.67
CA VAL A 565 25.99 3.63 -33.45
C VAL A 565 25.36 4.14 -34.74
N TYR A 566 24.08 4.46 -34.67
CA TYR A 566 23.30 5.05 -35.75
C TYR A 566 22.91 6.49 -35.40
N ASP A 567 22.35 6.67 -34.21
CA ASP A 567 21.85 7.96 -33.73
C ASP A 567 22.72 8.48 -32.60
N THR A 568 22.86 9.80 -32.52
CA THR A 568 23.74 10.42 -31.52
C THR A 568 23.08 11.61 -30.83
N PHE A 569 23.46 11.79 -29.57
CA PHE A 569 23.10 12.96 -28.76
C PHE A 569 24.36 13.62 -28.22
N THR A 570 24.55 14.88 -28.51
CA THR A 570 25.77 15.63 -28.17
C THR A 570 25.45 16.77 -27.20
N VAL A 571 26.20 16.84 -26.11
CA VAL A 571 26.21 17.97 -25.15
C VAL A 571 27.41 18.84 -25.43
N LYS A 572 27.18 20.14 -25.67
CA LYS A 572 28.26 21.13 -25.94
C LYS A 572 28.13 22.38 -25.09
N ILE A 573 29.28 23.00 -24.85
CA ILE A 573 29.41 24.37 -24.33
C ILE A 573 30.27 25.19 -25.28
N GLY A 574 29.71 26.22 -25.87
CA GLY A 574 30.34 26.90 -27.00
C GLY A 574 30.65 25.93 -28.14
N SER A 575 31.91 25.88 -28.56
CA SER A 575 32.39 24.92 -29.57
C SER A 575 32.86 23.58 -29.00
N THR A 576 32.97 23.44 -27.66
CA THR A 576 33.52 22.26 -26.99
C THR A 576 32.46 21.21 -26.80
N THR A 577 32.70 19.97 -27.24
CA THR A 577 31.87 18.80 -26.92
C THR A 577 32.23 18.28 -25.53
N LEU A 578 31.27 18.29 -24.63
CA LEU A 578 31.40 17.74 -23.26
C LEU A 578 31.17 16.23 -23.25
N ALA A 579 30.19 15.77 -24.01
CA ALA A 579 29.90 14.35 -24.16
C ALA A 579 29.11 14.06 -25.45
N THR A 580 29.20 12.82 -25.93
CA THR A 580 28.33 12.25 -26.97
C THR A 580 27.77 10.93 -26.45
N TYR A 581 26.48 10.74 -26.58
CA TYR A 581 25.72 9.52 -26.29
C TYR A 581 25.08 9.03 -27.59
N SER A 582 24.57 7.81 -27.60
CA SER A 582 24.02 7.19 -28.81
C SER A 582 22.90 6.20 -28.50
N ASN A 583 22.31 5.62 -29.52
CA ASN A 583 21.35 4.52 -29.41
C ASN A 583 21.86 3.32 -28.59
N VAL A 584 23.19 3.10 -28.53
CA VAL A 584 23.79 1.99 -27.75
C VAL A 584 23.94 2.32 -26.25
N ASP A 585 23.68 3.55 -25.85
CA ASP A 585 23.70 3.99 -24.44
C ASP A 585 22.30 4.02 -23.81
N GLU A 586 21.37 3.19 -24.29
CA GLU A 586 19.98 3.13 -23.82
C GLU A 586 19.90 3.04 -22.30
N SER A 587 19.12 3.93 -21.70
CA SER A 587 18.99 4.03 -20.24
C SER A 587 17.72 4.78 -19.84
N GLY A 588 17.19 4.48 -18.65
CA GLY A 588 16.27 5.37 -17.94
C GLY A 588 16.95 6.71 -17.60
N TYR A 589 16.23 7.63 -16.97
CA TYR A 589 16.81 8.91 -16.55
C TYR A 589 18.05 8.72 -15.69
N THR A 590 19.20 9.10 -16.23
CA THR A 590 20.52 9.01 -15.63
C THR A 590 21.13 10.40 -15.52
N LEU A 591 21.63 10.75 -14.33
CA LEU A 591 22.34 12.02 -14.12
C LEU A 591 23.64 12.03 -14.90
N ARG A 592 23.87 13.11 -15.65
CA ARG A 592 25.12 13.42 -16.33
C ARG A 592 25.64 14.77 -15.80
N SER A 593 26.92 14.85 -15.49
CA SER A 593 27.53 16.03 -14.86
C SER A 593 28.87 16.35 -15.50
N PHE A 594 29.14 17.62 -15.72
CA PHE A 594 30.31 18.12 -16.43
C PHE A 594 30.89 19.34 -15.70
N ASP A 595 32.19 19.33 -15.44
CA ASP A 595 32.91 20.51 -14.99
C ASP A 595 32.98 21.55 -16.13
N VAL A 596 32.52 22.76 -15.84
CA VAL A 596 32.50 23.89 -16.76
C VAL A 596 33.15 25.15 -16.14
N GLY A 597 33.89 25.01 -15.06
CA GLY A 597 34.60 26.08 -14.36
C GLY A 597 35.61 26.82 -15.26
N ALA A 598 36.18 26.15 -16.27
CA ALA A 598 37.06 26.76 -17.26
C ALA A 598 36.40 27.91 -18.06
N TYR A 599 35.09 28.04 -18.01
CA TYR A 599 34.32 29.10 -18.70
C TYR A 599 33.93 30.25 -17.77
N ALA A 600 34.47 30.32 -16.55
CA ALA A 600 34.26 31.42 -15.63
C ALA A 600 34.56 32.78 -16.27
N GLY A 601 33.67 33.77 -16.10
CA GLY A 601 33.74 35.10 -16.71
C GLY A 601 33.25 35.17 -18.15
N GLN A 602 32.77 34.05 -18.74
CA GLN A 602 32.37 34.03 -20.15
C GLN A 602 30.84 33.87 -20.28
N THR A 603 30.31 34.46 -21.38
CA THR A 603 28.96 34.11 -21.86
C THR A 603 29.09 33.03 -22.92
N VAL A 604 28.51 31.89 -22.69
CA VAL A 604 28.60 30.70 -23.54
C VAL A 604 27.22 30.18 -23.92
N THR A 605 27.14 29.48 -25.04
CA THR A 605 25.91 28.76 -25.41
C THR A 605 26.05 27.31 -25.03
N ILE A 606 25.12 26.81 -24.21
CA ILE A 606 24.97 25.38 -23.95
C ILE A 606 24.01 24.83 -25.01
N SER A 607 24.36 23.72 -25.65
CA SER A 607 23.53 23.09 -26.68
C SER A 607 23.47 21.58 -26.52
N PHE A 608 22.27 21.07 -26.76
CA PHE A 608 21.91 19.66 -26.77
C PHE A 608 21.40 19.33 -28.15
N THR A 609 22.12 18.47 -28.87
CA THR A 609 21.80 18.15 -30.27
C THR A 609 21.59 16.64 -30.41
N GLY A 610 20.40 16.25 -30.82
CA GLY A 610 20.08 14.91 -31.28
C GLY A 610 20.19 14.82 -32.79
N SER A 611 20.75 13.76 -33.33
CA SER A 611 20.87 13.48 -34.76
C SER A 611 20.49 12.03 -35.01
N GLU A 612 19.42 11.81 -35.78
CA GLU A 612 18.93 10.51 -36.24
C GLU A 612 19.37 10.23 -37.68
N ASP A 613 19.58 8.96 -37.99
CA ASP A 613 19.78 8.48 -39.35
C ASP A 613 18.44 8.27 -40.09
N TRP A 614 18.39 7.41 -41.11
CA TRP A 614 17.19 7.21 -41.94
C TRP A 614 16.34 6.02 -41.47
N SER A 615 16.74 5.30 -40.42
CA SER A 615 16.09 4.07 -39.95
C SER A 615 15.50 4.23 -38.55
N LEU A 616 15.29 3.19 -37.81
CA LEU A 616 14.60 3.10 -36.53
C LEU A 616 14.87 4.29 -35.56
N GLN A 617 13.88 4.60 -34.75
CA GLN A 617 13.89 5.80 -33.87
C GLN A 617 14.77 5.65 -32.63
N THR A 618 15.48 6.71 -32.25
CA THR A 618 16.09 6.88 -30.93
C THR A 618 15.67 8.21 -30.32
N SER A 619 15.06 8.13 -29.15
CA SER A 619 14.55 9.28 -28.40
C SER A 619 15.54 9.69 -27.30
N PHE A 620 15.89 10.97 -27.24
CA PHE A 620 16.68 11.57 -26.17
C PHE A 620 15.80 12.52 -25.36
N VAL A 621 15.55 12.18 -24.10
CA VAL A 621 14.65 12.96 -23.24
C VAL A 621 15.44 13.57 -22.09
N LEU A 622 15.35 14.89 -21.97
CA LEU A 622 16.06 15.66 -20.95
C LEU A 622 15.08 16.23 -19.94
N ASP A 623 15.52 16.28 -18.70
CA ASP A 623 14.81 16.96 -17.62
C ASP A 623 15.77 17.36 -16.49
N ASP A 624 15.29 18.24 -15.59
CA ASP A 624 16.01 18.68 -14.39
C ASP A 624 17.48 19.09 -14.67
N LEU A 625 17.67 20.02 -15.56
CA LEU A 625 18.98 20.57 -15.87
C LEU A 625 19.44 21.55 -14.79
N ALA A 626 20.74 21.65 -14.58
CA ALA A 626 21.31 22.71 -13.74
C ALA A 626 22.65 23.15 -14.30
N LEU A 627 22.92 24.44 -14.29
CA LEU A 627 24.27 25.00 -14.36
C LEU A 627 24.49 25.77 -13.07
N THR A 628 25.20 25.16 -12.16
CA THR A 628 25.50 25.74 -10.84
C THR A 628 26.88 26.38 -10.90
N ALA A 629 26.94 27.70 -10.71
CA ALA A 629 28.18 28.42 -10.59
C ALA A 629 28.66 28.40 -9.15
N GLY A 630 29.92 28.04 -8.92
CA GLY A 630 30.60 27.97 -7.63
C GLY A 630 32.04 28.45 -7.68
#